data_647bccf56fdabd42be80f6692e5ec1b9
#
_entry.id   647bccf56fdabd42be80f6692e5ec1b9
#
_cell.length_a   1.000
_cell.length_b   1.000
_cell.length_c   1.000
_cell.angle_alpha   90.00
_cell.angle_beta   90.00
_cell.angle_gamma   90.00
#
_symmetry.space_group_name_H-M   'P 1'
#
loop_
_entity.id
_entity.type
_entity.pdbx_description
1 polymer ?
#
loop_
_entity_poly.entity_id
_entity_poly.type
_entity_poly.pdbx_seq_one_letter_code
_entity_poly.pdbx_strand_id
1 'polypeptide(L)'
;MVATRIRLAWYAVARGAVEGVCRTYWRMEIHGRENLPSSGPYVIAPVHRSNIDTLLAGCLTRRRIRFMGKDSLWKYRWSGALFSSLGAFPVRRGTPDREALRICEEALRGGEPVVLFPEGTRQSGPLVQPVFEGASFVAARAGVPIIPVGIGGSEWAMPKGKKGIRPVKVVMVVGTPIPAPPTPQSGRLSRRSVAATSERLHTHLQLLFDEALAEAKRS
;
A
#
# COMPACT_ATOMS: atom_id res chain seq x y z
N MET A 1 -16.94 10.00 -20.60
CA MET A 1 -15.73 9.32 -21.14
C MET A 1 -14.50 10.24 -21.19
N VAL A 2 -14.56 11.45 -21.73
CA VAL A 2 -13.40 12.37 -21.86
C VAL A 2 -12.80 12.76 -20.50
N ALA A 3 -13.61 13.16 -19.51
CA ALA A 3 -13.13 13.52 -18.16
C ALA A 3 -12.38 12.38 -17.45
N THR A 4 -12.78 11.13 -17.68
CA THR A 4 -12.10 9.96 -17.10
C THR A 4 -10.72 9.75 -17.76
N ARG A 5 -10.61 9.91 -19.07
CA ARG A 5 -9.34 9.81 -19.81
C ARG A 5 -8.35 10.90 -19.37
N ILE A 6 -8.81 12.13 -19.21
CA ILE A 6 -7.97 13.27 -18.74
C ILE A 6 -7.46 12.98 -17.31
N ARG A 7 -8.31 12.49 -16.41
CA ARG A 7 -7.91 12.14 -15.04
C ARG A 7 -6.87 11.01 -15.01
N LEU A 8 -7.01 10.01 -15.86
CA LEU A 8 -6.05 8.91 -15.95
C LEU A 8 -4.72 9.37 -16.56
N ALA A 9 -4.73 10.24 -17.57
CA ALA A 9 -3.52 10.84 -18.14
C ALA A 9 -2.77 11.68 -17.10
N TRP A 10 -3.48 12.55 -16.37
CA TRP A 10 -2.91 13.31 -15.25
C TRP A 10 -2.27 12.39 -14.20
N TYR A 11 -2.99 11.35 -13.77
CA TYR A 11 -2.46 10.38 -12.82
C TYR A 11 -1.18 9.72 -13.33
N ALA A 12 -1.15 9.31 -14.60
CA ALA A 12 0.01 8.67 -15.21
C ALA A 12 1.24 9.61 -15.24
N VAL A 13 1.04 10.90 -15.58
CA VAL A 13 2.10 11.91 -15.56
C VAL A 13 2.61 12.15 -14.14
N ALA A 14 1.72 12.40 -13.18
CA ALA A 14 2.08 12.64 -11.78
C ALA A 14 2.81 11.43 -11.18
N ARG A 15 2.31 10.21 -11.42
CA ARG A 15 2.96 8.97 -11.00
C ARG A 15 4.35 8.81 -11.64
N GLY A 16 4.47 9.09 -12.94
CA GLY A 16 5.76 9.03 -13.66
C GLY A 16 6.79 9.99 -13.07
N ALA A 17 6.38 11.22 -12.73
CA ALA A 17 7.24 12.20 -12.06
C ALA A 17 7.68 11.69 -10.67
N VAL A 18 6.76 11.15 -9.88
CA VAL A 18 7.07 10.56 -8.56
C VAL A 18 8.03 9.38 -8.73
N GLU A 19 7.78 8.47 -9.68
CA GLU A 19 8.67 7.33 -9.94
C GLU A 19 10.06 7.79 -10.37
N GLY A 20 10.15 8.83 -11.22
CA GLY A 20 11.42 9.45 -11.62
C GLY A 20 12.21 9.96 -10.41
N VAL A 21 11.57 10.71 -9.51
CA VAL A 21 12.19 11.18 -8.25
C VAL A 21 12.61 9.99 -7.37
N CYS A 22 11.76 8.99 -7.19
CA CYS A 22 12.10 7.82 -6.37
C CYS A 22 13.31 7.06 -6.94
N ARG A 23 13.39 6.90 -8.26
CA ARG A 23 14.51 6.19 -8.92
C ARG A 23 15.81 6.98 -8.88
N THR A 24 15.77 8.30 -9.01
CA THR A 24 16.98 9.13 -9.03
C THR A 24 17.47 9.48 -7.63
N TYR A 25 16.57 10.00 -6.77
CA TYR A 25 16.95 10.48 -5.45
C TYR A 25 17.15 9.36 -4.42
N TRP A 26 16.27 8.33 -4.43
CA TRP A 26 16.37 7.17 -3.53
C TRP A 26 16.91 5.91 -4.22
N ARG A 27 17.39 6.01 -5.45
CA ARG A 27 17.90 4.84 -6.19
C ARG A 27 16.98 3.63 -6.04
N MET A 28 15.65 3.91 -6.15
CA MET A 28 14.61 2.93 -5.89
C MET A 28 14.69 1.74 -6.84
N GLU A 29 14.74 0.55 -6.28
CA GLU A 29 14.62 -0.73 -6.99
C GLU A 29 13.34 -1.45 -6.60
N ILE A 30 12.77 -2.21 -7.53
CA ILE A 30 11.56 -3.02 -7.31
C ILE A 30 11.83 -4.43 -7.83
N HIS A 31 11.85 -5.40 -6.93
CA HIS A 31 12.02 -6.82 -7.21
C HIS A 31 10.66 -7.53 -7.12
N GLY A 32 10.44 -8.58 -7.94
CA GLY A 32 9.19 -9.35 -7.91
C GLY A 32 7.98 -8.60 -8.48
N ARG A 33 8.18 -7.56 -9.32
CA ARG A 33 7.07 -6.76 -9.89
C ARG A 33 6.10 -7.62 -10.72
N GLU A 34 6.56 -8.73 -11.27
CA GLU A 34 5.76 -9.72 -11.99
C GLU A 34 4.69 -10.40 -11.14
N ASN A 35 4.83 -10.37 -9.81
CA ASN A 35 3.82 -10.86 -8.86
C ASN A 35 2.58 -9.95 -8.76
N LEU A 36 2.66 -8.72 -9.31
CA LEU A 36 1.50 -7.82 -9.35
C LEU A 36 0.56 -8.21 -10.50
N PRO A 37 -0.73 -8.46 -10.24
CA PRO A 37 -1.69 -8.76 -11.30
C PRO A 37 -1.77 -7.61 -12.32
N SER A 38 -1.65 -7.94 -13.60
CA SER A 38 -1.76 -6.96 -14.71
C SER A 38 -3.17 -6.39 -14.85
N SER A 39 -4.18 -7.12 -14.40
CA SER A 39 -5.60 -6.75 -14.46
C SER A 39 -6.33 -7.20 -13.18
N GLY A 40 -7.58 -6.77 -13.02
CA GLY A 40 -8.39 -7.09 -11.84
C GLY A 40 -7.96 -6.33 -10.58
N PRO A 41 -8.79 -6.35 -9.54
CA PRO A 41 -8.52 -5.72 -8.25
C PRO A 41 -7.63 -6.60 -7.36
N TYR A 42 -6.87 -5.97 -6.48
CA TYR A 42 -6.05 -6.62 -5.45
C TYR A 42 -5.72 -5.64 -4.33
N VAL A 43 -5.41 -6.17 -3.16
CA VAL A 43 -4.89 -5.39 -2.04
C VAL A 43 -3.37 -5.44 -2.06
N ILE A 44 -2.71 -4.28 -2.06
CA ILE A 44 -1.27 -4.17 -1.82
C ILE A 44 -1.08 -3.92 -0.33
N ALA A 45 -0.30 -4.75 0.33
CA ALA A 45 -0.07 -4.71 1.77
C ALA A 45 1.42 -4.51 2.07
N PRO A 46 1.94 -3.26 2.07
CA PRO A 46 3.34 -3.00 2.34
C PRO A 46 3.60 -2.84 3.85
N VAL A 47 4.86 -3.08 4.27
CA VAL A 47 5.35 -2.61 5.57
C VAL A 47 5.31 -1.07 5.63
N HIS A 48 5.23 -0.49 6.84
CA HIS A 48 5.14 0.96 6.99
C HIS A 48 6.20 1.50 7.96
N ARG A 49 7.25 2.12 7.40
CA ARG A 49 8.41 2.66 8.14
C ARG A 49 8.56 4.17 7.99
N SER A 50 8.05 4.73 6.88
CA SER A 50 8.31 6.11 6.51
C SER A 50 7.08 6.79 5.89
N ASN A 51 7.06 8.12 5.88
CA ASN A 51 6.06 8.87 5.11
C ASN A 51 6.19 8.67 3.60
N ILE A 52 7.39 8.34 3.12
CA ILE A 52 7.62 8.11 1.69
C ILE A 52 7.07 6.77 1.19
N ASP A 53 6.75 5.82 2.10
CA ASP A 53 6.24 4.50 1.71
C ASP A 53 4.98 4.59 0.83
N THR A 54 4.13 5.59 1.06
CA THR A 54 2.95 5.82 0.23
C THR A 54 3.33 6.20 -1.20
N LEU A 55 4.37 7.02 -1.39
CA LEU A 55 4.88 7.39 -2.71
C LEU A 55 5.50 6.18 -3.41
N LEU A 56 6.30 5.40 -2.65
CA LEU A 56 6.93 4.17 -3.15
C LEU A 56 5.88 3.15 -3.58
N ALA A 57 4.85 2.93 -2.76
CA ALA A 57 3.74 2.04 -3.10
C ALA A 57 3.01 2.49 -4.38
N GLY A 58 2.91 3.80 -4.62
CA GLY A 58 2.38 4.38 -5.85
C GLY A 58 3.18 4.03 -7.11
N CYS A 59 4.47 3.68 -6.96
CA CYS A 59 5.36 3.30 -8.06
C CYS A 59 5.29 1.80 -8.43
N LEU A 60 4.64 0.96 -7.63
CA LEU A 60 4.57 -0.49 -7.83
C LEU A 60 3.87 -0.87 -9.14
N THR A 61 2.83 -0.17 -9.52
CA THR A 61 2.06 -0.46 -10.74
C THR A 61 1.79 0.82 -11.55
N ARG A 62 1.53 0.65 -12.85
CA ARG A 62 1.07 1.76 -13.71
C ARG A 62 -0.43 2.02 -13.58
N ARG A 63 -1.17 1.11 -12.96
CA ARG A 63 -2.60 1.24 -12.73
C ARG A 63 -2.86 2.29 -11.64
N ARG A 64 -4.00 2.95 -11.71
CA ARG A 64 -4.43 3.84 -10.64
C ARG A 64 -4.67 3.03 -9.37
N ILE A 65 -4.05 3.45 -8.28
CA ILE A 65 -4.18 2.84 -6.95
C ILE A 65 -5.01 3.75 -6.06
N ARG A 66 -5.79 3.14 -5.17
CA ARG A 66 -6.48 3.86 -4.09
C ARG A 66 -5.74 3.66 -2.78
N PHE A 67 -5.63 4.71 -1.98
CA PHE A 67 -4.97 4.64 -0.69
C PHE A 67 -5.56 5.60 0.34
N MET A 68 -5.46 5.21 1.61
CA MET A 68 -5.94 5.98 2.75
C MET A 68 -4.97 7.11 3.08
N GLY A 69 -5.46 8.32 3.17
CA GLY A 69 -4.68 9.48 3.63
C GLY A 69 -5.25 10.04 4.92
N LYS A 70 -4.37 10.60 5.78
CA LYS A 70 -4.83 11.30 6.98
C LYS A 70 -5.76 12.45 6.60
N ASP A 71 -6.90 12.59 7.26
CA ASP A 71 -7.91 13.64 7.04
C ASP A 71 -7.36 15.07 7.00
N SER A 72 -6.31 15.34 7.78
CA SER A 72 -5.63 16.65 7.77
C SER A 72 -5.01 17.04 6.42
N LEU A 73 -4.80 16.10 5.50
CA LEU A 73 -4.34 16.38 4.13
C LEU A 73 -5.42 17.07 3.29
N TRP A 74 -6.69 16.96 3.70
CA TRP A 74 -7.84 17.62 3.08
C TRP A 74 -8.22 18.95 3.76
N LYS A 75 -7.40 19.45 4.70
CA LYS A 75 -7.65 20.72 5.39
C LYS A 75 -7.83 21.88 4.41
N TYR A 76 -7.06 21.89 3.32
CA TYR A 76 -7.17 22.91 2.27
C TYR A 76 -7.79 22.31 1.01
N ARG A 77 -8.65 23.08 0.33
CA ARG A 77 -9.36 22.63 -0.88
C ARG A 77 -8.40 22.17 -1.99
N TRP A 78 -7.29 22.89 -2.20
CA TRP A 78 -6.31 22.53 -3.23
C TRP A 78 -5.57 21.24 -2.91
N SER A 79 -5.16 21.03 -1.65
CA SER A 79 -4.48 19.77 -1.26
C SER A 79 -5.45 18.59 -1.30
N GLY A 80 -6.70 18.77 -0.86
CA GLY A 80 -7.73 17.76 -0.98
C GLY A 80 -7.99 17.36 -2.44
N ALA A 81 -8.11 18.33 -3.34
CA ALA A 81 -8.29 18.08 -4.77
C ALA A 81 -7.09 17.31 -5.36
N LEU A 82 -5.85 17.72 -5.01
CA LEU A 82 -4.63 17.05 -5.46
C LEU A 82 -4.59 15.59 -5.00
N PHE A 83 -4.70 15.33 -3.69
CA PHE A 83 -4.64 13.97 -3.17
C PHE A 83 -5.77 13.09 -3.70
N SER A 84 -6.99 13.61 -3.82
CA SER A 84 -8.12 12.88 -4.42
C SER A 84 -7.87 12.55 -5.90
N SER A 85 -7.27 13.47 -6.66
CA SER A 85 -6.90 13.22 -8.07
C SER A 85 -5.86 12.10 -8.20
N LEU A 86 -4.97 11.96 -7.21
CA LEU A 86 -3.98 10.90 -7.12
C LEU A 86 -4.52 9.57 -6.53
N GLY A 87 -5.82 9.48 -6.25
CA GLY A 87 -6.46 8.26 -5.77
C GLY A 87 -6.56 8.13 -4.25
N ALA A 88 -6.06 9.12 -3.48
CA ALA A 88 -6.20 9.12 -2.04
C ALA A 88 -7.63 9.48 -1.60
N PHE A 89 -8.03 8.98 -0.43
CA PHE A 89 -9.25 9.36 0.25
C PHE A 89 -9.00 9.54 1.75
N PRO A 90 -9.74 10.48 2.42
CA PRO A 90 -9.49 10.80 3.82
C PRO A 90 -9.97 9.69 4.75
N VAL A 91 -9.21 9.45 5.81
CA VAL A 91 -9.60 8.54 6.90
C VAL A 91 -9.29 9.17 8.26
N ARG A 92 -10.14 8.91 9.25
CA ARG A 92 -9.90 9.27 10.65
C ARG A 92 -9.01 8.22 11.29
N ARG A 93 -7.85 8.62 11.79
CA ARG A 93 -6.92 7.71 12.49
C ARG A 93 -7.31 7.54 13.95
N GLY A 94 -7.03 6.36 14.52
CA GLY A 94 -7.20 6.07 15.95
C GLY A 94 -8.48 5.32 16.31
N THR A 95 -9.38 5.09 15.38
CA THR A 95 -10.56 4.22 15.56
C THR A 95 -10.67 3.28 14.36
N PRO A 96 -11.27 2.08 14.51
CA PRO A 96 -11.62 1.23 13.38
C PRO A 96 -12.55 2.02 12.45
N ASP A 97 -12.01 2.54 11.36
CA ASP A 97 -12.79 3.33 10.40
C ASP A 97 -13.49 2.38 9.43
N ARG A 98 -14.71 1.96 9.80
CA ARG A 98 -15.56 1.10 8.97
C ARG A 98 -15.86 1.73 7.61
N GLU A 99 -15.99 3.04 7.59
CA GLU A 99 -16.25 3.78 6.35
C GLU A 99 -15.04 3.71 5.41
N ALA A 100 -13.82 3.82 5.95
CA ALA A 100 -12.61 3.64 5.16
C ALA A 100 -12.50 2.24 4.55
N LEU A 101 -12.84 1.19 5.31
CA LEU A 101 -12.86 -0.19 4.79
C LEU A 101 -13.94 -0.35 3.72
N ARG A 102 -15.11 0.29 3.87
CA ARG A 102 -16.17 0.28 2.84
C ARG A 102 -15.70 0.95 1.55
N ILE A 103 -15.02 2.09 1.63
CA ILE A 103 -14.46 2.77 0.45
C ILE A 103 -13.42 1.89 -0.26
N CYS A 104 -12.58 1.17 0.51
CA CYS A 104 -11.65 0.20 -0.07
C CYS A 104 -12.38 -0.93 -0.80
N GLU A 105 -13.42 -1.50 -0.19
CA GLU A 105 -14.23 -2.56 -0.79
C GLU A 105 -14.89 -2.09 -2.09
N GLU A 106 -15.44 -0.87 -2.11
CA GLU A 106 -16.03 -0.27 -3.31
C GLU A 106 -14.99 -0.04 -4.41
N ALA A 107 -13.79 0.44 -4.06
CA ALA A 107 -12.71 0.61 -5.02
C ALA A 107 -12.29 -0.72 -5.66
N LEU A 108 -12.15 -1.78 -4.84
CA LEU A 108 -11.83 -3.13 -5.32
C LEU A 108 -12.93 -3.69 -6.22
N ARG A 109 -14.21 -3.52 -5.86
CA ARG A 109 -15.35 -3.90 -6.71
C ARG A 109 -15.39 -3.11 -8.02
N GLY A 110 -14.91 -1.88 -8.01
CA GLY A 110 -14.71 -1.05 -9.20
C GLY A 110 -13.47 -1.43 -10.04
N GLY A 111 -12.74 -2.47 -9.65
CA GLY A 111 -11.56 -2.97 -10.37
C GLY A 111 -10.27 -2.21 -10.07
N GLU A 112 -10.26 -1.26 -9.11
CA GLU A 112 -9.06 -0.51 -8.74
C GLU A 112 -8.28 -1.23 -7.63
N PRO A 113 -6.93 -1.36 -7.73
CA PRO A 113 -6.10 -1.83 -6.62
C PRO A 113 -6.14 -0.85 -5.43
N VAL A 114 -6.00 -1.38 -4.21
CA VAL A 114 -5.99 -0.61 -2.98
C VAL A 114 -4.71 -0.87 -2.19
N VAL A 115 -4.07 0.18 -1.67
CA VAL A 115 -2.95 0.06 -0.71
C VAL A 115 -3.48 0.18 0.70
N LEU A 116 -3.19 -0.83 1.52
CA LEU A 116 -3.48 -0.86 2.94
C LEU A 116 -2.21 -1.22 3.71
N PHE A 117 -1.75 -0.35 4.59
CA PHE A 117 -0.63 -0.64 5.48
C PHE A 117 -1.12 -1.47 6.68
N PRO A 118 -0.80 -2.77 6.75
CA PRO A 118 -1.44 -3.65 7.73
C PRO A 118 -1.00 -3.38 9.17
N GLU A 119 0.14 -2.73 9.39
CA GLU A 119 0.60 -2.30 10.71
C GLU A 119 -0.19 -1.08 11.25
N GLY A 120 -1.07 -0.46 10.46
CA GLY A 120 -1.95 0.66 10.82
C GLY A 120 -1.24 1.99 11.05
N THR A 121 -0.01 1.96 11.53
CA THR A 121 0.83 3.13 11.78
C THR A 121 2.27 2.85 11.36
N ARG A 122 3.06 3.92 11.17
CA ARG A 122 4.50 3.77 10.92
C ARG A 122 5.19 3.16 12.12
N GLN A 123 5.98 2.13 11.87
CA GLN A 123 6.81 1.45 12.84
C GLN A 123 8.30 1.78 12.64
N SER A 124 9.15 1.34 13.54
CA SER A 124 10.60 1.51 13.48
C SER A 124 11.29 0.19 13.81
N GLY A 125 12.51 0.01 13.29
CA GLY A 125 13.34 -1.16 13.55
C GLY A 125 13.04 -2.34 12.63
N PRO A 126 13.75 -3.48 12.83
CA PRO A 126 13.77 -4.57 11.88
C PRO A 126 12.57 -5.52 11.95
N LEU A 127 11.76 -5.44 13.02
CA LEU A 127 10.64 -6.37 13.20
C LEU A 127 9.34 -5.76 12.66
N VAL A 128 8.63 -6.53 11.86
CA VAL A 128 7.25 -6.22 11.46
C VAL A 128 6.35 -6.42 12.68
N GLN A 129 5.62 -5.37 13.04
CA GLN A 129 4.70 -5.44 14.18
C GLN A 129 3.45 -6.25 13.83
N PRO A 130 2.70 -6.75 14.83
CA PRO A 130 1.45 -7.46 14.58
C PRO A 130 0.55 -6.68 13.64
N VAL A 131 0.01 -7.37 12.62
CA VAL A 131 -0.82 -6.75 11.59
C VAL A 131 -2.30 -6.76 11.98
N PHE A 132 -3.01 -5.70 11.64
CA PHE A 132 -4.46 -5.63 11.78
C PHE A 132 -5.16 -6.44 10.70
N GLU A 133 -6.32 -6.97 11.02
CA GLU A 133 -7.14 -7.79 10.11
C GLU A 133 -7.75 -7.01 8.94
N GLY A 134 -7.64 -5.67 8.90
CA GLY A 134 -8.29 -4.82 7.91
C GLY A 134 -7.99 -5.19 6.46
N ALA A 135 -6.74 -5.48 6.12
CA ALA A 135 -6.35 -5.88 4.77
C ALA A 135 -6.96 -7.24 4.38
N SER A 136 -6.89 -8.23 5.29
CA SER A 136 -7.45 -9.56 5.09
C SER A 136 -8.98 -9.53 5.03
N PHE A 137 -9.62 -8.70 5.85
CA PHE A 137 -11.06 -8.51 5.85
C PHE A 137 -11.57 -7.91 4.52
N VAL A 138 -10.94 -6.83 4.05
CA VAL A 138 -11.33 -6.17 2.78
C VAL A 138 -11.08 -7.10 1.60
N ALA A 139 -9.94 -7.82 1.58
CA ALA A 139 -9.63 -8.80 0.55
C ALA A 139 -10.67 -9.93 0.50
N ALA A 140 -11.08 -10.45 1.67
CA ALA A 140 -12.13 -11.47 1.77
C ALA A 140 -13.49 -10.96 1.27
N ARG A 141 -13.87 -9.73 1.66
CA ARG A 141 -15.13 -9.10 1.24
C ARG A 141 -15.21 -8.85 -0.27
N ALA A 142 -14.07 -8.54 -0.88
CA ALA A 142 -13.99 -8.30 -2.31
C ALA A 142 -13.61 -9.56 -3.12
N GLY A 143 -13.23 -10.66 -2.48
CA GLY A 143 -12.78 -11.90 -3.15
C GLY A 143 -11.48 -11.73 -3.93
N VAL A 144 -10.54 -10.90 -3.44
CA VAL A 144 -9.33 -10.50 -4.17
C VAL A 144 -8.06 -10.91 -3.42
N PRO A 145 -6.94 -11.15 -4.11
CA PRO A 145 -5.68 -11.51 -3.46
C PRO A 145 -5.05 -10.30 -2.73
N ILE A 146 -4.19 -10.63 -1.76
CA ILE A 146 -3.33 -9.68 -1.05
C ILE A 146 -1.91 -9.84 -1.57
N ILE A 147 -1.28 -8.74 -1.95
CA ILE A 147 0.11 -8.70 -2.40
C ILE A 147 0.97 -8.11 -1.28
N PRO A 148 1.74 -8.93 -0.55
CA PRO A 148 2.64 -8.45 0.49
C PRO A 148 3.84 -7.73 -0.15
N VAL A 149 4.32 -6.65 0.47
CA VAL A 149 5.48 -5.90 -0.03
C VAL A 149 6.40 -5.52 1.12
N GLY A 150 7.66 -5.96 1.05
CA GLY A 150 8.75 -5.46 1.89
C GLY A 150 9.28 -4.14 1.34
N ILE A 151 9.59 -3.17 2.20
CA ILE A 151 10.22 -1.89 1.83
C ILE A 151 11.43 -1.68 2.74
N GLY A 152 12.64 -1.85 2.22
CA GLY A 152 13.91 -1.61 2.91
C GLY A 152 14.47 -0.23 2.58
N GLY A 153 15.13 0.41 3.56
CA GLY A 153 15.79 1.71 3.38
C GLY A 153 14.90 2.93 3.58
N SER A 154 13.59 2.83 3.49
CA SER A 154 12.68 3.98 3.61
C SER A 154 12.74 4.65 5.00
N GLU A 155 12.98 3.89 6.06
CA GLU A 155 13.19 4.43 7.41
C GLU A 155 14.42 5.33 7.48
N TRP A 156 15.50 4.98 6.75
CA TRP A 156 16.71 5.81 6.71
C TRP A 156 16.52 7.06 5.86
N ALA A 157 15.69 6.97 4.81
CA ALA A 157 15.33 8.12 3.98
C ALA A 157 14.57 9.19 4.74
N MET A 158 13.61 8.80 5.56
CA MET A 158 12.80 9.70 6.38
C MET A 158 12.29 9.01 7.64
N PRO A 159 13.09 8.99 8.73
CA PRO A 159 12.73 8.34 9.98
C PRO A 159 11.43 8.88 10.59
N LYS A 160 10.71 8.04 11.32
CA LYS A 160 9.51 8.45 12.07
C LYS A 160 9.84 9.63 12.99
N GLY A 161 9.03 10.68 12.93
CA GLY A 161 9.21 11.91 13.76
C GLY A 161 10.25 12.90 13.22
N LYS A 162 10.99 12.58 12.18
CA LYS A 162 11.92 13.52 11.52
C LYS A 162 11.29 14.13 10.27
N LYS A 163 11.74 15.35 9.92
CA LYS A 163 11.27 16.07 8.72
C LYS A 163 12.28 16.05 7.56
N GLY A 164 13.54 15.71 7.84
CA GLY A 164 14.60 15.68 6.82
C GLY A 164 14.46 14.45 5.92
N ILE A 165 14.67 14.66 4.61
CA ILE A 165 14.71 13.60 3.58
C ILE A 165 16.16 13.38 3.22
N ARG A 166 16.62 12.11 3.19
CA ARG A 166 18.00 11.74 2.89
C ARG A 166 18.06 10.90 1.60
N PRO A 167 19.11 11.07 0.77
CA PRO A 167 19.33 10.27 -0.43
C PRO A 167 19.95 8.92 -0.04
N VAL A 168 19.12 7.94 0.19
CA VAL A 168 19.54 6.56 0.51
C VAL A 168 18.94 5.60 -0.51
N LYS A 169 19.52 4.41 -0.65
CA LYS A 169 18.95 3.35 -1.48
C LYS A 169 17.67 2.82 -0.82
N VAL A 170 16.60 2.66 -1.61
CA VAL A 170 15.36 2.04 -1.18
C VAL A 170 15.05 0.86 -2.09
N VAL A 171 14.77 -0.29 -1.50
CA VAL A 171 14.41 -1.50 -2.23
C VAL A 171 13.00 -1.92 -1.82
N MET A 172 12.18 -2.25 -2.81
CA MET A 172 10.89 -2.87 -2.61
C MET A 172 10.91 -4.30 -3.14
N VAL A 173 10.48 -5.27 -2.32
CA VAL A 173 10.33 -6.67 -2.72
C VAL A 173 8.86 -7.03 -2.69
N VAL A 174 8.32 -7.38 -3.85
CA VAL A 174 6.92 -7.78 -4.04
C VAL A 174 6.81 -9.28 -3.93
N GLY A 175 6.10 -9.75 -2.91
CA GLY A 175 5.90 -11.18 -2.67
C GLY A 175 4.81 -11.79 -3.56
N THR A 176 4.72 -13.12 -3.51
CA THR A 176 3.66 -13.88 -4.19
C THR A 176 2.27 -13.52 -3.64
N PRO A 177 1.24 -13.47 -4.50
CA PRO A 177 -0.12 -13.20 -4.07
C PRO A 177 -0.62 -14.19 -3.01
N ILE A 178 -1.15 -13.68 -1.92
CA ILE A 178 -1.87 -14.48 -0.92
C ILE A 178 -3.33 -14.51 -1.33
N PRO A 179 -3.93 -15.68 -1.58
CA PRO A 179 -5.35 -15.78 -1.93
C PRO A 179 -6.25 -15.16 -0.86
N ALA A 180 -7.37 -14.59 -1.28
CA ALA A 180 -8.39 -14.12 -0.35
C ALA A 180 -8.81 -15.23 0.61
N PRO A 181 -9.14 -14.91 1.87
CA PRO A 181 -9.79 -15.87 2.75
C PRO A 181 -11.06 -16.42 2.08
N PRO A 182 -11.31 -17.74 2.15
CA PRO A 182 -12.49 -18.33 1.54
C PRO A 182 -13.76 -17.75 2.16
N THR A 183 -14.68 -17.31 1.31
CA THR A 183 -16.02 -16.87 1.73
C THR A 183 -16.97 -18.07 1.63
N PRO A 184 -17.54 -18.57 2.73
CA PRO A 184 -18.52 -19.65 2.69
C PRO A 184 -19.76 -19.27 1.87
N GLN A 185 -20.49 -20.25 1.34
CA GLN A 185 -21.74 -20.03 0.61
C GLN A 185 -22.78 -19.26 1.41
N SER A 186 -22.73 -19.32 2.75
CA SER A 186 -23.55 -18.51 3.64
C SER A 186 -23.28 -17.00 3.60
N GLY A 187 -22.27 -16.55 2.86
CA GLY A 187 -21.86 -15.13 2.77
C GLY A 187 -21.23 -14.56 4.05
N ARG A 188 -21.17 -15.31 5.14
CA ARG A 188 -20.62 -14.86 6.42
C ARG A 188 -19.13 -15.20 6.51
N LEU A 189 -18.28 -14.18 6.54
CA LEU A 189 -16.83 -14.36 6.71
C LEU A 189 -16.51 -14.99 8.07
N SER A 190 -15.65 -16.03 8.04
CA SER A 190 -15.10 -16.63 9.24
C SER A 190 -14.00 -15.74 9.82
N ARG A 191 -14.15 -15.31 11.07
CA ARG A 191 -13.09 -14.59 11.80
C ARG A 191 -11.79 -15.36 11.83
N ARG A 192 -11.87 -16.69 12.03
CA ARG A 192 -10.70 -17.58 12.05
C ARG A 192 -9.95 -17.56 10.70
N SER A 193 -10.68 -17.58 9.58
CA SER A 193 -10.07 -17.48 8.23
C SER A 193 -9.37 -16.15 8.01
N VAL A 194 -10.00 -15.06 8.43
CA VAL A 194 -9.42 -13.70 8.32
C VAL A 194 -8.16 -13.60 9.18
N ALA A 195 -8.20 -14.05 10.44
CA ALA A 195 -7.05 -14.05 11.33
C ALA A 195 -5.89 -14.90 10.78
N ALA A 196 -6.15 -16.12 10.31
CA ALA A 196 -5.14 -17.00 9.71
C ALA A 196 -4.49 -16.36 8.47
N THR A 197 -5.27 -15.64 7.65
CA THR A 197 -4.72 -14.90 6.50
C THR A 197 -3.85 -13.72 6.96
N SER A 198 -4.21 -13.04 8.05
CA SER A 198 -3.42 -11.95 8.62
C SER A 198 -2.10 -12.46 9.21
N GLU A 199 -2.09 -13.61 9.87
CA GLU A 199 -0.86 -14.24 10.35
C GLU A 199 0.06 -14.66 9.20
N ARG A 200 -0.50 -15.25 8.15
CA ARG A 200 0.24 -15.56 6.92
C ARG A 200 0.81 -14.30 6.28
N LEU A 201 0.03 -13.23 6.20
CA LEU A 201 0.48 -11.94 5.70
C LEU A 201 1.65 -11.40 6.54
N HIS A 202 1.56 -11.44 7.86
CA HIS A 202 2.62 -11.01 8.78
C HIS A 202 3.92 -11.77 8.53
N THR A 203 3.88 -13.10 8.42
CA THR A 203 5.05 -13.93 8.13
C THR A 203 5.70 -13.57 6.79
N HIS A 204 4.89 -13.41 5.73
CA HIS A 204 5.42 -13.00 4.42
C HIS A 204 6.02 -11.59 4.46
N LEU A 205 5.40 -10.65 5.17
CA LEU A 205 5.91 -9.30 5.31
C LEU A 205 7.28 -9.26 6.00
N GLN A 206 7.48 -10.07 7.06
CA GLN A 206 8.78 -10.13 7.73
C GLN A 206 9.87 -10.64 6.77
N LEU A 207 9.63 -11.74 6.06
CA LEU A 207 10.60 -12.29 5.09
C LEU A 207 10.96 -11.29 4.00
N LEU A 208 9.95 -10.66 3.38
CA LEU A 208 10.17 -9.68 2.32
C LEU A 208 10.84 -8.40 2.82
N PHE A 209 10.56 -8.01 4.06
CA PHE A 209 11.19 -6.85 4.68
C PHE A 209 12.66 -7.12 4.99
N ASP A 210 13.00 -8.30 5.49
CA ASP A 210 14.38 -8.71 5.74
C ASP A 210 15.19 -8.74 4.44
N GLU A 211 14.63 -9.28 3.37
CA GLU A 211 15.22 -9.29 2.03
C GLU A 211 15.43 -7.85 1.52
N ALA A 212 14.41 -7.02 1.57
CA ALA A 212 14.48 -5.63 1.14
C ALA A 212 15.51 -4.82 1.93
N LEU A 213 15.62 -5.04 3.25
CA LEU A 213 16.64 -4.40 4.10
C LEU A 213 18.04 -4.86 3.75
N ALA A 214 18.23 -6.15 3.50
CA ALA A 214 19.52 -6.69 3.11
C ALA A 214 20.00 -6.09 1.77
N GLU A 215 19.12 -6.02 0.78
CA GLU A 215 19.42 -5.42 -0.53
C GLU A 215 19.66 -3.90 -0.45
N ALA A 216 18.92 -3.18 0.39
CA ALA A 216 19.12 -1.74 0.59
C ALA A 216 20.46 -1.41 1.25
N LYS A 217 21.05 -2.34 2.03
CA LYS A 217 22.38 -2.19 2.66
C LYS A 217 23.54 -2.48 1.72
N ARG A 218 23.33 -3.19 0.62
CA ARG A 218 24.37 -3.59 -0.36
C ARG A 218 24.73 -2.48 -1.36
N SER A 219 24.51 -1.23 -1.05
CA SER A 219 24.79 -0.09 -1.96
C SER A 219 26.21 0.41 -1.90
#